data_77cfb7356caae7c24115f0dd270a9146
#
_entry.id   77cfb7356caae7c24115f0dd270a9146
#
_cell.length_a   1.000
_cell.length_b   1.000
_cell.length_c   1.000
_cell.angle_alpha   90.00
_cell.angle_beta   90.00
_cell.angle_gamma   90.00
#
_symmetry.space_group_name_H-M   'P 1'
#
loop_
_entity.id
_entity.type
_entity.pdbx_description
1 polymer ?
#
loop_
_entity_poly.entity_id
_entity_poly.type
_entity_poly.pdbx_seq_one_letter_code
_entity_poly.pdbx_strand_id
1 'polypeptide(L)'
;MKKEEERIIVIGDIHGESTWMDIVEKHPGCKYIFLGDYCDPYNHDLSDEEVIANLCSIIEFKKQKMDDVVLLLGNHDIQYVYNEAERCSRRMAHVEEQIVNLFKTDISLFEWGRKVENIIFTHAGISQGWFRFASDKADKHDIIKFITDPQNKEVAFACGYARGGNAIHSGFFWADKRELTEPLEGYIQAVGHSRVPEILFRKITEDTVIFFCDCLSMGKYLIIEKGGDSIQFYSALLGEDKSTLLYTFHL
;
A
#
# COMPACT_ATOMS: atom_id res chain seq x y z
N MET A 1 12.53 22.91 22.13
CA MET A 1 11.28 22.53 21.49
C MET A 1 11.29 21.00 21.43
N LYS A 2 10.31 20.32 22.05
CA LYS A 2 10.13 18.87 21.79
C LYS A 2 9.80 18.75 20.29
N LYS A 3 10.57 17.98 19.52
CA LYS A 3 10.13 17.55 18.18
C LYS A 3 8.80 16.81 18.42
N GLU A 4 7.74 17.27 17.77
CA GLU A 4 6.47 16.53 17.77
C GLU A 4 6.75 15.13 17.25
N GLU A 5 6.29 14.12 17.97
CA GLU A 5 6.34 12.73 17.54
C GLU A 5 5.39 12.60 16.35
N GLU A 6 5.93 12.36 15.18
CA GLU A 6 5.13 12.13 13.97
C GLU A 6 4.68 10.67 13.93
N ARG A 7 3.38 10.46 13.86
CA ARG A 7 2.79 9.12 13.78
C ARG A 7 2.11 8.92 12.42
N ILE A 8 2.44 7.80 11.76
CA ILE A 8 1.84 7.37 10.50
C ILE A 8 1.10 6.05 10.74
N ILE A 9 -0.16 6.00 10.35
CA ILE A 9 -1.00 4.81 10.38
C ILE A 9 -1.01 4.24 8.95
N VAL A 10 -0.57 2.99 8.79
CA VAL A 10 -0.55 2.29 7.51
C VAL A 10 -1.69 1.28 7.49
N ILE A 11 -2.57 1.43 6.53
CA ILE A 11 -3.78 0.64 6.35
C ILE A 11 -3.58 -0.22 5.10
N GLY A 12 -3.69 -1.53 5.28
CA GLY A 12 -3.59 -2.52 4.19
C GLY A 12 -4.75 -2.46 3.21
N ASP A 13 -4.89 -3.53 2.44
CA ASP A 13 -5.89 -3.67 1.39
C ASP A 13 -7.30 -3.51 1.94
N ILE A 14 -8.11 -2.71 1.26
CA ILE A 14 -9.45 -2.30 1.74
C ILE A 14 -10.53 -3.29 1.32
N HIS A 15 -10.59 -3.66 0.06
CA HIS A 15 -11.59 -4.59 -0.50
C HIS A 15 -13.03 -4.36 0.00
N GLY A 16 -13.45 -3.08 0.07
CA GLY A 16 -14.78 -2.67 0.52
C GLY A 16 -14.97 -2.60 2.04
N GLU A 17 -13.99 -3.07 2.84
CA GLU A 17 -14.10 -3.08 4.30
C GLU A 17 -14.06 -1.66 4.88
N SER A 18 -14.96 -1.38 5.83
CA SER A 18 -15.06 -0.07 6.50
C SER A 18 -14.23 0.05 7.78
N THR A 19 -13.54 -1.00 8.19
CA THR A 19 -12.70 -1.08 9.40
C THR A 19 -11.68 0.07 9.52
N TRP A 20 -11.25 0.64 8.39
CA TRP A 20 -10.38 1.80 8.38
C TRP A 20 -10.97 3.03 9.06
N MET A 21 -12.30 3.20 9.08
CA MET A 21 -12.97 4.34 9.72
C MET A 21 -12.74 4.33 11.23
N ASP A 22 -12.90 3.15 11.86
CA ASP A 22 -12.67 2.98 13.30
C ASP A 22 -11.20 3.19 13.66
N ILE A 23 -10.28 2.78 12.76
CA ILE A 23 -8.84 3.04 12.95
C ILE A 23 -8.54 4.54 12.91
N VAL A 24 -9.13 5.27 11.96
CA VAL A 24 -8.96 6.72 11.85
C VAL A 24 -9.55 7.44 13.06
N GLU A 25 -10.72 7.01 13.55
CA GLU A 25 -11.34 7.57 14.75
C GLU A 25 -10.47 7.35 16.00
N LYS A 26 -9.83 6.18 16.09
CA LYS A 26 -8.91 5.84 17.20
C LYS A 26 -7.63 6.67 17.20
N HIS A 27 -7.19 7.15 16.04
CA HIS A 27 -5.91 7.86 15.87
C HIS A 27 -6.07 9.27 15.29
N PRO A 28 -6.83 10.18 15.94
CA PRO A 28 -7.06 11.51 15.39
C PRO A 28 -5.75 12.31 15.28
N GLY A 29 -5.61 13.05 14.16
CA GLY A 29 -4.45 13.92 13.93
C GLY A 29 -3.16 13.20 13.50
N CYS A 30 -3.22 11.90 13.22
CA CYS A 30 -2.13 11.17 12.61
C CYS A 30 -2.10 11.37 11.08
N LYS A 31 -0.99 10.97 10.46
CA LYS A 31 -0.93 10.76 9.01
C LYS A 31 -1.39 9.34 8.69
N TYR A 32 -1.96 9.16 7.49
CA TYR A 32 -2.51 7.89 7.05
C TYR A 32 -1.98 7.53 5.67
N ILE A 33 -1.60 6.28 5.49
CA ILE A 33 -1.21 5.72 4.19
C ILE A 33 -2.05 4.48 3.93
N PHE A 34 -2.90 4.56 2.90
CA PHE A 34 -3.67 3.45 2.39
C PHE A 34 -2.89 2.76 1.28
N LEU A 35 -2.73 1.44 1.38
CA LEU A 35 -1.89 0.69 0.46
C LEU A 35 -2.62 0.23 -0.82
N GLY A 36 -3.90 0.59 -1.00
CA GLY A 36 -4.66 0.32 -2.22
C GLY A 36 -5.71 -0.78 -2.08
N ASP A 37 -6.14 -1.30 -3.25
CA ASP A 37 -7.17 -2.33 -3.39
C ASP A 37 -8.49 -1.95 -2.71
N TYR A 38 -9.09 -0.85 -3.16
CA TYR A 38 -10.29 -0.27 -2.52
C TYR A 38 -11.56 -1.06 -2.82
N CYS A 39 -11.63 -1.68 -4.01
CA CYS A 39 -12.78 -2.40 -4.54
C CYS A 39 -12.55 -3.93 -4.55
N ASP A 40 -13.42 -4.66 -5.25
CA ASP A 40 -13.33 -6.11 -5.46
C ASP A 40 -13.34 -6.91 -4.15
N PRO A 41 -14.45 -6.89 -3.38
CA PRO A 41 -14.50 -7.42 -2.02
C PRO A 41 -14.28 -8.92 -1.95
N TYR A 42 -13.60 -9.38 -0.90
CA TYR A 42 -13.52 -10.79 -0.51
C TYR A 42 -14.70 -11.20 0.38
N ASN A 43 -15.31 -10.24 1.07
CA ASN A 43 -16.52 -10.46 1.84
C ASN A 43 -17.73 -10.42 0.91
N HIS A 44 -18.38 -11.56 0.73
CA HIS A 44 -19.53 -11.72 -0.15
C HIS A 44 -20.83 -11.12 0.42
N ASP A 45 -20.82 -10.69 1.68
CA ASP A 45 -21.96 -10.03 2.32
C ASP A 45 -22.02 -8.53 1.99
N LEU A 46 -20.96 -7.97 1.43
CA LEU A 46 -20.92 -6.57 0.99
C LEU A 46 -21.62 -6.42 -0.36
N SER A 47 -22.57 -5.51 -0.42
CA SER A 47 -23.21 -5.10 -1.67
C SER A 47 -22.30 -4.19 -2.51
N ASP A 48 -22.57 -4.11 -3.81
CA ASP A 48 -21.85 -3.21 -4.72
C ASP A 48 -21.98 -1.74 -4.26
N GLU A 49 -23.16 -1.35 -3.75
CA GLU A 49 -23.43 -0.01 -3.23
C GLU A 49 -22.60 0.31 -1.99
N GLU A 50 -22.42 -0.64 -1.09
CA GLU A 50 -21.58 -0.46 0.11
C GLU A 50 -20.13 -0.29 -0.26
N VAL A 51 -19.60 -1.06 -1.21
CA VAL A 51 -18.21 -0.93 -1.70
C VAL A 51 -17.99 0.42 -2.36
N ILE A 52 -18.92 0.87 -3.22
CA ILE A 52 -18.85 2.18 -3.87
C ILE A 52 -18.93 3.31 -2.83
N ALA A 53 -19.85 3.22 -1.88
CA ALA A 53 -19.98 4.21 -0.82
C ALA A 53 -18.71 4.30 0.05
N ASN A 54 -18.07 3.15 0.31
CA ASN A 54 -16.81 3.09 1.03
C ASN A 54 -15.67 3.78 0.25
N LEU A 55 -15.53 3.51 -1.06
CA LEU A 55 -14.57 4.21 -1.92
C LEU A 55 -14.80 5.72 -1.93
N CYS A 56 -16.07 6.15 -2.07
CA CYS A 56 -16.43 7.57 -1.99
C CYS A 56 -16.01 8.19 -0.65
N SER A 57 -16.22 7.48 0.46
CA SER A 57 -15.84 7.94 1.80
C SER A 57 -14.33 8.09 1.96
N ILE A 58 -13.53 7.19 1.38
CA ILE A 58 -12.06 7.27 1.37
C ILE A 58 -11.59 8.48 0.56
N ILE A 59 -12.15 8.68 -0.63
CA ILE A 59 -11.85 9.84 -1.49
C ILE A 59 -12.19 11.15 -0.76
N GLU A 60 -13.34 11.21 -0.12
CA GLU A 60 -13.77 12.39 0.63
C GLU A 60 -12.87 12.64 1.86
N PHE A 61 -12.48 11.59 2.58
CA PHE A 61 -11.52 11.67 3.67
C PHE A 61 -10.18 12.24 3.21
N LYS A 62 -9.68 11.82 2.03
CA LYS A 62 -8.49 12.40 1.41
C LYS A 62 -8.68 13.87 1.08
N LYS A 63 -9.83 14.29 0.50
CA LYS A 63 -10.13 15.69 0.17
C LYS A 63 -10.15 16.59 1.41
N GLN A 64 -10.66 16.07 2.53
CA GLN A 64 -10.71 16.81 3.80
C GLN A 64 -9.33 16.93 4.48
N LYS A 65 -8.43 15.99 4.22
CA LYS A 65 -7.11 15.88 4.88
C LYS A 65 -5.98 15.69 3.87
N MET A 66 -5.92 16.59 2.89
CA MET A 66 -5.02 16.47 1.73
C MET A 66 -3.56 16.15 2.07
N ASP A 67 -3.01 16.79 3.09
CA ASP A 67 -1.59 16.66 3.45
C ASP A 67 -1.31 15.47 4.39
N ASP A 68 -2.35 14.99 5.08
CA ASP A 68 -2.21 13.94 6.09
C ASP A 68 -2.58 12.55 5.58
N VAL A 69 -3.24 12.46 4.42
CA VAL A 69 -3.71 11.19 3.85
C VAL A 69 -3.02 10.93 2.52
N VAL A 70 -2.47 9.74 2.36
CA VAL A 70 -1.92 9.21 1.09
C VAL A 70 -2.78 8.03 0.67
N LEU A 71 -3.24 8.05 -0.58
CA LEU A 71 -3.96 6.95 -1.20
C LEU A 71 -3.07 6.33 -2.28
N LEU A 72 -2.61 5.09 -2.08
CA LEU A 72 -1.91 4.36 -3.13
C LEU A 72 -2.91 3.58 -3.98
N LEU A 73 -2.61 3.37 -5.25
CA LEU A 73 -3.34 2.43 -6.09
C LEU A 73 -2.82 1.01 -5.85
N GLY A 74 -3.72 0.03 -5.80
CA GLY A 74 -3.39 -1.38 -5.84
C GLY A 74 -3.65 -2.02 -7.20
N ASN A 75 -3.36 -3.33 -7.34
CA ASN A 75 -3.59 -4.04 -8.60
C ASN A 75 -5.09 -4.15 -8.93
N HIS A 76 -5.96 -4.24 -7.92
CA HIS A 76 -7.42 -4.19 -8.12
C HIS A 76 -7.93 -2.81 -8.51
N ASP A 77 -7.17 -1.74 -8.27
CA ASP A 77 -7.55 -0.38 -8.64
C ASP A 77 -7.06 -0.03 -10.05
N ILE A 78 -5.80 -0.35 -10.38
CA ILE A 78 -5.21 -0.01 -11.69
C ILE A 78 -5.96 -0.64 -12.86
N GLN A 79 -6.63 -1.77 -12.67
CA GLN A 79 -7.45 -2.41 -13.70
C GLN A 79 -8.69 -1.59 -14.10
N TYR A 80 -9.15 -0.65 -13.26
CA TYR A 80 -10.23 0.29 -13.57
C TYR A 80 -9.71 1.59 -14.17
N VAL A 81 -8.42 1.89 -14.00
CA VAL A 81 -7.79 3.15 -14.42
C VAL A 81 -7.05 3.00 -15.75
N TYR A 82 -6.34 1.87 -15.93
CA TYR A 82 -5.42 1.66 -17.06
C TYR A 82 -5.82 0.44 -17.88
N ASN A 83 -5.95 0.62 -19.19
CA ASN A 83 -6.31 -0.47 -20.11
C ASN A 83 -5.21 -1.54 -20.22
N GLU A 84 -3.96 -1.18 -19.91
CA GLU A 84 -2.80 -2.07 -19.97
C GLU A 84 -2.65 -2.94 -18.71
N ALA A 85 -3.41 -2.65 -17.65
CA ALA A 85 -3.35 -3.43 -16.44
C ALA A 85 -4.02 -4.80 -16.62
N GLU A 86 -3.42 -5.83 -15.99
CA GLU A 86 -4.01 -7.16 -15.93
C GLU A 86 -5.35 -7.13 -15.18
N ARG A 87 -6.30 -7.93 -15.65
CA ARG A 87 -7.60 -8.07 -14.99
C ARG A 87 -7.47 -8.96 -13.77
N CYS A 88 -7.89 -8.42 -12.63
CA CYS A 88 -7.94 -9.16 -11.37
C CYS A 88 -9.20 -10.04 -11.29
N SER A 89 -9.12 -11.08 -10.46
CA SER A 89 -10.30 -11.81 -10.01
C SER A 89 -11.25 -10.86 -9.25
N ARG A 90 -12.54 -11.22 -9.17
CA ARG A 90 -13.58 -10.48 -8.42
C ARG A 90 -13.89 -9.08 -8.93
N ARG A 91 -13.42 -8.71 -10.13
CA ARG A 91 -13.76 -7.43 -10.75
C ARG A 91 -15.28 -7.19 -10.72
N MET A 92 -15.69 -6.05 -10.21
CA MET A 92 -17.10 -5.67 -10.03
C MET A 92 -17.69 -5.20 -11.37
N ALA A 93 -17.94 -6.15 -12.29
CA ALA A 93 -18.36 -5.86 -13.67
C ALA A 93 -19.72 -5.14 -13.75
N HIS A 94 -20.62 -5.36 -12.77
CA HIS A 94 -21.96 -4.78 -12.77
C HIS A 94 -21.94 -3.27 -12.53
N VAL A 95 -20.94 -2.78 -11.80
CA VAL A 95 -20.79 -1.36 -11.41
C VAL A 95 -19.47 -0.77 -11.93
N GLU A 96 -18.84 -1.44 -12.88
CA GLU A 96 -17.53 -1.05 -13.43
C GLU A 96 -17.50 0.41 -13.88
N GLU A 97 -18.53 0.88 -14.60
CA GLU A 97 -18.60 2.25 -15.10
C GLU A 97 -18.59 3.28 -13.96
N GLN A 98 -19.27 2.98 -12.84
CA GLN A 98 -19.30 3.85 -11.67
C GLN A 98 -17.92 3.95 -11.02
N ILE A 99 -17.24 2.80 -10.83
CA ILE A 99 -15.89 2.74 -10.24
C ILE A 99 -14.88 3.45 -11.13
N VAL A 100 -14.92 3.19 -12.45
CA VAL A 100 -14.06 3.87 -13.42
C VAL A 100 -14.25 5.38 -13.38
N ASN A 101 -15.49 5.86 -13.29
CA ASN A 101 -15.79 7.29 -13.23
C ASN A 101 -15.28 7.94 -11.93
N LEU A 102 -15.40 7.25 -10.79
CA LEU A 102 -14.84 7.72 -9.51
C LEU A 102 -13.32 7.87 -9.60
N PHE A 103 -12.60 6.83 -10.04
CA PHE A 103 -11.15 6.91 -10.19
C PHE A 103 -10.73 7.97 -11.20
N LYS A 104 -11.36 8.06 -12.37
CA LYS A 104 -11.02 9.06 -13.39
C LYS A 104 -11.23 10.49 -12.92
N THR A 105 -12.29 10.74 -12.15
CA THR A 105 -12.60 12.07 -11.63
C THR A 105 -11.57 12.52 -10.61
N ASP A 106 -11.12 11.61 -9.76
CA ASP A 106 -10.28 11.91 -8.60
C ASP A 106 -8.86 11.30 -8.71
N ILE A 107 -8.42 10.90 -9.90
CA ILE A 107 -7.14 10.19 -10.10
C ILE A 107 -5.92 10.93 -9.55
N SER A 108 -5.96 12.25 -9.54
CA SER A 108 -4.89 13.09 -9.00
C SER A 108 -4.71 12.96 -7.48
N LEU A 109 -5.65 12.36 -6.77
CA LEU A 109 -5.58 12.08 -5.34
C LEU A 109 -4.82 10.78 -5.02
N PHE A 110 -4.60 9.94 -6.04
CA PHE A 110 -3.98 8.64 -5.90
C PHE A 110 -2.54 8.63 -6.41
N GLU A 111 -1.71 7.84 -5.78
CA GLU A 111 -0.30 7.71 -6.09
C GLU A 111 0.06 6.24 -6.37
N TRP A 112 1.16 6.01 -7.08
CA TRP A 112 1.69 4.66 -7.29
C TRP A 112 2.58 4.20 -6.14
N GLY A 113 3.22 5.16 -5.46
CA GLY A 113 4.07 4.92 -4.32
C GLY A 113 4.46 6.22 -3.62
N ARG A 114 4.84 6.11 -2.38
CA ARG A 114 5.27 7.22 -1.52
C ARG A 114 6.57 6.87 -0.81
N LYS A 115 7.44 7.85 -0.66
CA LYS A 115 8.62 7.74 0.20
C LYS A 115 8.53 8.74 1.34
N VAL A 116 8.76 8.27 2.54
CA VAL A 116 8.92 9.10 3.75
C VAL A 116 10.22 8.67 4.41
N GLU A 117 11.19 9.56 4.51
CA GLU A 117 12.55 9.25 4.94
C GLU A 117 13.14 8.07 4.14
N ASN A 118 13.53 6.98 4.80
CA ASN A 118 14.03 5.75 4.19
C ASN A 118 12.96 4.67 4.01
N ILE A 119 11.69 5.03 4.18
CA ILE A 119 10.55 4.12 4.06
C ILE A 119 9.88 4.33 2.71
N ILE A 120 9.69 3.25 1.95
CA ILE A 120 8.93 3.23 0.70
C ILE A 120 7.61 2.51 0.94
N PHE A 121 6.54 3.11 0.47
CA PHE A 121 5.19 2.56 0.46
C PHE A 121 4.82 2.31 -1.00
N THR A 122 4.51 1.07 -1.35
CA THR A 122 3.90 0.66 -2.62
C THR A 122 2.87 -0.42 -2.32
N HIS A 123 1.98 -0.68 -3.28
CA HIS A 123 0.96 -1.69 -3.03
C HIS A 123 1.56 -3.07 -2.73
N ALA A 124 2.41 -3.61 -3.62
CA ALA A 124 2.86 -5.00 -3.50
C ALA A 124 4.35 -5.15 -3.15
N GLY A 125 5.15 -4.08 -3.23
CA GLY A 125 6.57 -4.10 -2.90
C GLY A 125 7.50 -4.16 -4.10
N ILE A 126 8.74 -3.76 -3.86
CA ILE A 126 9.81 -3.68 -4.86
C ILE A 126 10.86 -4.72 -4.53
N SER A 127 11.05 -5.71 -5.40
CA SER A 127 12.15 -6.67 -5.29
C SER A 127 13.44 -6.09 -5.93
N GLN A 128 14.58 -6.49 -5.41
CA GLN A 128 15.88 -6.14 -5.97
C GLN A 128 16.02 -6.65 -7.42
N GLY A 129 15.43 -7.84 -7.70
CA GLY A 129 15.43 -8.42 -9.04
C GLY A 129 14.64 -7.57 -10.04
N TRP A 130 13.43 -7.17 -9.69
CA TRP A 130 12.62 -6.29 -10.53
C TRP A 130 13.31 -4.95 -10.76
N PHE A 131 13.86 -4.34 -9.69
CA PHE A 131 14.52 -3.04 -9.79
C PHE A 131 15.76 -3.10 -10.74
N ARG A 132 16.57 -4.14 -10.66
CA ARG A 132 17.70 -4.34 -11.59
C ARG A 132 17.23 -4.52 -13.03
N PHE A 133 16.16 -5.29 -13.24
CA PHE A 133 15.58 -5.52 -14.55
C PHE A 133 15.01 -4.25 -15.17
N ALA A 134 14.27 -3.45 -14.37
CA ALA A 134 13.57 -2.27 -14.84
C ALA A 134 14.48 -1.04 -14.97
N SER A 135 15.63 -1.00 -14.27
CA SER A 135 16.42 0.21 -14.06
C SER A 135 17.82 0.20 -14.64
N ASP A 136 18.04 -0.34 -15.83
CA ASP A 136 19.38 -0.22 -16.50
C ASP A 136 19.90 1.23 -16.56
N LYS A 137 19.06 2.21 -16.24
CA LYS A 137 19.35 3.65 -16.33
C LYS A 137 18.85 4.49 -15.15
N ALA A 138 18.24 3.90 -14.11
CA ALA A 138 17.62 4.69 -13.06
C ALA A 138 18.58 4.95 -11.89
N ASP A 139 18.60 6.21 -11.43
CA ASP A 139 19.20 6.59 -10.17
C ASP A 139 18.31 6.12 -9.01
N LYS A 140 18.78 5.11 -8.26
CA LYS A 140 18.01 4.60 -7.11
C LYS A 140 17.87 5.60 -5.96
N HIS A 141 18.56 6.74 -6.00
CA HIS A 141 18.39 7.82 -5.03
C HIS A 141 17.08 8.59 -5.24
N ASP A 142 16.50 8.53 -6.45
CA ASP A 142 15.18 9.08 -6.75
C ASP A 142 14.19 7.97 -7.14
N ILE A 143 14.06 6.99 -6.25
CA ILE A 143 13.20 5.81 -6.46
C ILE A 143 11.74 6.20 -6.72
N ILE A 144 11.23 7.25 -6.08
CA ILE A 144 9.85 7.69 -6.27
C ILE A 144 9.63 8.18 -7.69
N LYS A 145 10.51 9.02 -8.20
CA LYS A 145 10.43 9.46 -9.59
C LYS A 145 10.45 8.28 -10.55
N PHE A 146 11.30 7.29 -10.28
CA PHE A 146 11.38 6.10 -11.10
C PHE A 146 10.10 5.25 -11.07
N ILE A 147 9.52 4.97 -9.89
CA ILE A 147 8.32 4.13 -9.77
C ILE A 147 7.04 4.84 -10.20
N THR A 148 7.04 6.18 -10.29
CA THR A 148 5.89 6.96 -10.74
C THR A 148 5.98 7.43 -12.19
N ASP A 149 7.10 7.13 -12.88
CA ASP A 149 7.27 7.50 -14.29
C ASP A 149 6.35 6.65 -15.19
N PRO A 150 5.43 7.26 -15.95
CA PRO A 150 4.54 6.55 -16.86
C PRO A 150 5.26 5.72 -17.94
N GLN A 151 6.52 6.00 -18.24
CA GLN A 151 7.33 5.18 -19.16
C GLN A 151 7.64 3.80 -18.59
N ASN A 152 7.59 3.65 -17.25
CA ASN A 152 7.82 2.39 -16.56
C ASN A 152 6.53 1.56 -16.37
N LYS A 153 5.39 2.01 -16.90
CA LYS A 153 4.07 1.41 -16.74
C LYS A 153 4.05 -0.09 -17.07
N GLU A 154 4.64 -0.47 -18.19
CA GLU A 154 4.67 -1.87 -18.63
C GLU A 154 5.36 -2.78 -17.59
N VAL A 155 6.51 -2.36 -17.06
CA VAL A 155 7.24 -3.14 -16.05
C VAL A 155 6.60 -3.00 -14.66
N ALA A 156 5.98 -1.86 -14.36
CA ALA A 156 5.27 -1.63 -13.09
C ALA A 156 4.03 -2.54 -12.96
N PHE A 157 3.30 -2.76 -14.06
CA PHE A 157 2.08 -3.58 -14.10
C PHE A 157 2.36 -5.05 -14.39
N ALA A 158 3.61 -5.45 -14.56
CA ALA A 158 3.99 -6.82 -14.87
C ALA A 158 3.53 -7.79 -13.76
N CYS A 159 2.70 -8.77 -14.15
CA CYS A 159 2.24 -9.83 -13.26
C CYS A 159 3.17 -11.04 -13.40
N GLY A 160 3.75 -11.49 -12.31
CA GLY A 160 4.68 -12.60 -12.28
C GLY A 160 4.01 -13.96 -12.12
N TYR A 161 4.81 -15.02 -12.26
CA TYR A 161 4.35 -16.41 -12.16
C TYR A 161 3.65 -16.73 -10.82
N ALA A 162 4.06 -16.11 -9.74
CA ALA A 162 3.47 -16.34 -8.41
C ALA A 162 1.99 -15.92 -8.33
N ARG A 163 1.55 -15.04 -9.24
CA ARG A 163 0.18 -14.49 -9.33
C ARG A 163 -0.52 -14.88 -10.64
N GLY A 164 0.01 -15.85 -11.37
CA GLY A 164 -0.61 -16.39 -12.60
C GLY A 164 -0.28 -15.63 -13.87
N GLY A 165 0.59 -14.64 -13.82
CA GLY A 165 1.14 -13.95 -14.97
C GLY A 165 2.33 -14.69 -15.59
N ASN A 166 3.09 -14.01 -16.43
CA ASN A 166 4.22 -14.57 -17.18
C ASN A 166 5.54 -13.79 -17.01
N ALA A 167 5.53 -12.74 -16.20
CA ALA A 167 6.72 -11.96 -15.94
C ALA A 167 7.70 -12.71 -15.01
N ILE A 168 9.02 -12.59 -15.30
CA ILE A 168 10.06 -13.18 -14.46
C ILE A 168 10.15 -12.44 -13.12
N HIS A 169 9.96 -11.12 -13.15
CA HIS A 169 9.91 -10.27 -11.97
C HIS A 169 8.58 -9.52 -11.97
N SER A 170 7.81 -9.67 -10.90
CA SER A 170 6.58 -8.90 -10.72
C SER A 170 6.89 -7.43 -10.45
N GLY A 171 6.11 -6.54 -11.07
CA GLY A 171 6.10 -5.13 -10.73
C GLY A 171 5.52 -4.88 -9.34
N PHE A 172 5.67 -3.68 -8.84
CA PHE A 172 5.31 -3.30 -7.46
C PHE A 172 3.79 -3.18 -7.22
N PHE A 173 2.97 -3.48 -8.21
CA PHE A 173 1.54 -3.72 -8.07
C PHE A 173 1.19 -5.22 -7.91
N TRP A 174 2.12 -6.14 -8.21
CA TRP A 174 1.85 -7.57 -8.30
C TRP A 174 2.84 -8.46 -7.55
N ALA A 175 3.89 -7.91 -6.94
CA ALA A 175 4.92 -8.70 -6.28
C ALA A 175 4.34 -9.53 -5.13
N ASP A 176 4.42 -10.85 -5.23
CA ASP A 176 4.02 -11.75 -4.13
C ASP A 176 5.10 -11.75 -3.04
N LYS A 177 4.70 -11.93 -1.77
CA LYS A 177 5.65 -12.02 -0.64
C LYS A 177 6.72 -13.09 -0.81
N ARG A 178 6.48 -14.11 -1.66
CA ARG A 178 7.46 -15.15 -2.00
C ARG A 178 8.55 -14.63 -2.94
N GLU A 179 8.25 -13.62 -3.74
CA GLU A 179 9.21 -12.96 -4.64
C GLU A 179 10.03 -11.88 -3.92
N LEU A 180 9.57 -11.45 -2.74
CA LEU A 180 10.22 -10.41 -1.91
C LEU A 180 11.18 -10.99 -0.86
N THR A 181 11.86 -12.09 -1.21
CA THR A 181 12.96 -12.62 -0.39
C THR A 181 14.17 -11.70 -0.40
N GLU A 182 14.35 -10.96 -1.49
CA GLU A 182 15.33 -9.90 -1.68
C GLU A 182 14.58 -8.59 -2.00
N PRO A 183 14.06 -7.88 -0.99
CA PRO A 183 13.46 -6.57 -1.20
C PRO A 183 14.51 -5.54 -1.62
N LEU A 184 14.09 -4.40 -2.15
CA LEU A 184 15.01 -3.35 -2.59
C LEU A 184 15.98 -2.96 -1.48
N GLU A 185 17.28 -3.13 -1.75
CA GLU A 185 18.37 -2.90 -0.80
C GLU A 185 18.45 -1.44 -0.36
N GLY A 186 18.70 -1.23 0.93
CA GLY A 186 18.88 0.09 1.53
C GLY A 186 17.56 0.83 1.79
N TYR A 187 16.42 0.12 1.77
CA TYR A 187 15.11 0.71 2.08
C TYR A 187 14.30 -0.17 3.03
N ILE A 188 13.51 0.51 3.85
CA ILE A 188 12.40 -0.10 4.58
C ILE A 188 11.17 -0.01 3.69
N GLN A 189 10.41 -1.10 3.54
CA GLN A 189 9.19 -1.11 2.75
C GLN A 189 7.98 -1.48 3.62
N ALA A 190 6.84 -0.85 3.38
CA ALA A 190 5.54 -1.26 3.92
C ALA A 190 4.57 -1.47 2.76
N VAL A 191 4.02 -2.70 2.66
CA VAL A 191 3.28 -3.17 1.49
C VAL A 191 2.02 -3.95 1.89
N GLY A 192 1.02 -3.96 1.01
CA GLY A 192 -0.19 -4.76 1.07
C GLY A 192 -0.13 -6.05 0.23
N HIS A 193 -1.18 -6.28 -0.58
CA HIS A 193 -1.28 -7.27 -1.65
C HIS A 193 -1.17 -8.74 -1.21
N SER A 194 -0.23 -9.06 -0.36
CA SER A 194 0.01 -10.43 0.10
C SER A 194 -0.61 -10.66 1.46
N ARG A 195 -1.79 -11.29 1.45
CA ARG A 195 -2.59 -11.52 2.67
C ARG A 195 -1.80 -12.24 3.75
N VAL A 196 -1.87 -11.70 4.95
CA VAL A 196 -1.22 -12.21 6.15
C VAL A 196 -2.18 -12.14 7.35
N PRO A 197 -2.07 -13.04 8.35
CA PRO A 197 -2.96 -13.03 9.52
C PRO A 197 -2.64 -11.90 10.50
N GLU A 198 -1.45 -11.31 10.39
CA GLU A 198 -0.95 -10.21 11.21
C GLU A 198 0.16 -9.48 10.45
N ILE A 199 0.56 -8.30 10.94
CA ILE A 199 1.72 -7.61 10.36
C ILE A 199 2.92 -8.54 10.43
N LEU A 200 3.36 -8.99 9.26
CA LEU A 200 4.55 -9.81 9.11
C LEU A 200 5.70 -8.93 8.65
N PHE A 201 6.88 -9.07 9.24
CA PHE A 201 8.06 -8.37 8.73
C PHE A 201 9.21 -9.33 8.46
N ARG A 202 10.07 -8.93 7.51
CA ARG A 202 11.32 -9.62 7.19
C ARG A 202 12.44 -8.61 7.21
N LYS A 203 13.46 -8.88 8.03
CA LYS A 203 14.68 -8.10 8.10
C LYS A 203 15.79 -8.83 7.33
N ILE A 204 16.42 -8.15 6.38
CA ILE A 204 17.57 -8.63 5.61
C ILE A 204 18.84 -8.02 6.19
N THR A 205 18.84 -6.70 6.32
CA THR A 205 19.90 -5.92 6.98
C THR A 205 19.24 -4.89 7.92
N GLU A 206 20.02 -4.03 8.58
CA GLU A 206 19.47 -2.96 9.43
C GLU A 206 18.70 -1.91 8.63
N ASP A 207 19.04 -1.71 7.37
CA ASP A 207 18.43 -0.72 6.48
C ASP A 207 17.53 -1.33 5.39
N THR A 208 17.45 -2.67 5.33
CA THR A 208 16.65 -3.41 4.35
C THR A 208 15.65 -4.30 5.06
N VAL A 209 14.43 -3.79 5.23
CA VAL A 209 13.33 -4.43 5.95
C VAL A 209 12.05 -4.30 5.12
N ILE A 210 11.17 -5.30 5.18
CA ILE A 210 9.86 -5.23 4.55
C ILE A 210 8.77 -5.67 5.53
N PHE A 211 7.69 -4.88 5.59
CA PHE A 211 6.46 -5.14 6.35
C PHE A 211 5.32 -5.47 5.39
N PHE A 212 4.64 -6.59 5.62
CA PHE A 212 3.45 -7.02 4.90
C PHE A 212 2.22 -6.67 5.73
N CYS A 213 1.37 -5.81 5.22
CA CYS A 213 0.28 -5.15 5.96
C CYS A 213 -1.13 -5.53 5.47
N ASP A 214 -1.28 -6.47 4.52
CA ASP A 214 -2.59 -6.93 4.07
C ASP A 214 -3.24 -7.85 5.13
N CYS A 215 -3.75 -7.22 6.20
CA CYS A 215 -4.42 -7.86 7.32
C CYS A 215 -5.54 -6.99 7.93
N LEU A 216 -6.06 -6.01 7.18
CA LEU A 216 -7.15 -5.14 7.64
C LEU A 216 -8.40 -5.93 8.00
N SER A 217 -8.75 -6.97 7.23
CA SER A 217 -9.88 -7.87 7.52
C SER A 217 -9.79 -8.58 8.89
N MET A 218 -8.60 -8.60 9.49
CA MET A 218 -8.34 -9.09 10.84
C MET A 218 -8.31 -7.97 11.89
N GLY A 219 -8.66 -6.73 11.49
CA GLY A 219 -8.59 -5.55 12.34
C GLY A 219 -7.17 -5.08 12.65
N LYS A 220 -6.15 -5.55 11.90
CA LYS A 220 -4.74 -5.25 12.18
C LYS A 220 -4.19 -4.20 11.20
N TYR A 221 -3.30 -3.35 11.71
CA TYR A 221 -2.66 -2.28 10.96
C TYR A 221 -1.27 -1.97 11.52
N LEU A 222 -0.44 -1.29 10.72
CA LEU A 222 0.91 -0.89 11.14
C LEU A 222 0.89 0.56 11.64
N ILE A 223 1.57 0.80 12.76
CA ILE A 223 1.86 2.14 13.27
C ILE A 223 3.36 2.40 13.10
N ILE A 224 3.71 3.56 12.57
CA ILE A 224 5.07 4.05 12.45
C ILE A 224 5.17 5.31 13.30
N GLU A 225 6.07 5.30 14.28
CA GLU A 225 6.35 6.45 15.15
C GLU A 225 7.77 6.95 14.90
N LYS A 226 7.87 8.22 14.55
CA LYS A 226 9.14 8.91 14.38
C LYS A 226 9.38 9.82 15.57
N GLY A 227 10.45 9.55 16.33
CA GLY A 227 10.84 10.33 17.50
C GLY A 227 12.36 10.33 17.72
N GLY A 228 12.95 11.50 17.97
CA GLY A 228 14.39 11.61 18.19
C GLY A 228 15.21 11.09 17.03
N ASP A 229 16.09 10.11 17.31
CA ASP A 229 17.04 9.53 16.34
C ASP A 229 16.59 8.12 15.90
N SER A 230 15.27 7.81 16.00
CA SER A 230 14.76 6.50 15.61
C SER A 230 13.37 6.57 15.01
N ILE A 231 13.05 5.52 14.24
CA ILE A 231 11.72 5.22 13.72
C ILE A 231 11.32 3.85 14.27
N GLN A 232 10.16 3.77 14.90
CA GLN A 232 9.64 2.56 15.51
C GLN A 232 8.41 2.07 14.77
N PHE A 233 8.30 0.75 14.61
CA PHE A 233 7.24 0.08 13.86
C PHE A 233 6.49 -0.85 14.79
N TYR A 234 5.16 -0.67 14.88
CA TYR A 234 4.30 -1.44 15.77
C TYR A 234 3.18 -2.11 14.99
N SER A 235 2.86 -3.35 15.37
CA SER A 235 1.60 -3.98 15.02
C SER A 235 0.53 -3.56 16.01
N ALA A 236 -0.62 -3.13 15.51
CA ALA A 236 -1.78 -2.77 16.31
C ALA A 236 -3.00 -3.59 15.89
N LEU A 237 -3.90 -3.83 16.84
CA LEU A 237 -5.20 -4.47 16.64
C LEU A 237 -6.31 -3.49 17.04
N LEU A 238 -7.30 -3.35 16.19
CA LEU A 238 -8.50 -2.57 16.49
C LEU A 238 -9.20 -3.17 17.71
N GLY A 239 -9.64 -2.32 18.65
CA GLY A 239 -10.23 -2.75 19.91
C GLY A 239 -9.21 -3.00 21.04
N GLU A 240 -7.92 -3.05 20.75
CA GLU A 240 -6.86 -3.13 21.76
C GLU A 240 -6.17 -1.79 21.97
N ASP A 241 -5.82 -1.48 23.24
CA ASP A 241 -5.12 -0.23 23.57
C ASP A 241 -3.59 -0.36 23.41
N LYS A 242 -3.08 -1.59 23.33
CA LYS A 242 -1.64 -1.86 23.25
C LYS A 242 -1.26 -2.27 21.83
N SER A 243 -0.18 -1.68 21.34
CA SER A 243 0.52 -2.10 20.13
C SER A 243 1.79 -2.88 20.47
N THR A 244 2.20 -3.78 19.59
CA THR A 244 3.41 -4.60 19.75
C THR A 244 4.53 -4.02 18.91
N LEU A 245 5.66 -3.63 19.55
CA LEU A 245 6.86 -3.18 18.85
C LEU A 245 7.43 -4.36 18.01
N LEU A 246 7.58 -4.11 16.72
CA LEU A 246 8.13 -5.06 15.76
C LEU A 246 9.59 -4.78 15.44
N TYR A 247 9.91 -3.49 15.23
CA TYR A 247 11.22 -3.07 14.76
C TYR A 247 11.54 -1.63 15.18
N THR A 248 12.82 -1.35 15.38
CA THR A 248 13.36 0.01 15.58
C THR A 248 14.48 0.24 14.56
N PHE A 249 14.36 1.31 13.78
CA PHE A 249 15.38 1.79 12.86
C PHE A 249 16.04 3.04 13.47
N HIS A 250 17.36 3.08 13.49
CA HIS A 250 18.13 4.23 13.96
C HIS A 250 18.55 5.10 12.77
N LEU A 251 18.25 6.41 12.84
CA LEU A 251 18.50 7.42 11.80
C LEU A 251 19.96 7.82 11.73
#